data_4dbaf050fad23e63e8e75ec015d282fb
#
_entry.id   4dbaf050fad23e63e8e75ec015d282fb
#
_cell.length_a   1.000
_cell.length_b   1.000
_cell.length_c   1.000
_cell.angle_alpha   90.00
_cell.angle_beta   90.00
_cell.angle_gamma   90.00
#
_symmetry.space_group_name_H-M   'P 1'
#
loop_
_entity.id
_entity.type
_entity.pdbx_description
1 polymer ?
#
loop_
_entity_poly.entity_id
_entity_poly.type
_entity_poly.pdbx_seq_one_letter_code
_entity_poly.pdbx_strand_id
1 'polypeptide(L)'
;MAPDRSRVASAGALVALALAAAPVSATMYVCTAPGGRTITADRPPPECANVPIRELRADGSVRRVIEPPLTAEQRQARAEQALREQQLQQAKRAQARQDIALLETYASEKDIEAARRAALTSRQAMIDRSSKRLETFAAERKKLDEEAEFYVNRKVPLKLEHAIEANESLVEAEQRLIAEMQVDMARINKRFDAEAERYRELVSAGAKPFVRTSDGGTR
;
A
#
# COMPACT_ATOMS: atom_id res chain seq x y z
N MET A 1 31.86 26.17 -88.26
CA MET A 1 30.78 25.89 -89.25
C MET A 1 29.46 26.01 -88.52
N ALA A 2 28.75 27.09 -88.84
CA ALA A 2 27.35 27.33 -88.48
C ALA A 2 26.45 26.57 -89.45
N PRO A 3 25.10 26.67 -89.39
CA PRO A 3 24.09 26.81 -88.29
C PRO A 3 23.00 25.75 -88.46
N ASP A 4 22.04 25.69 -87.61
CA ASP A 4 20.66 25.84 -88.12
C ASP A 4 19.65 26.19 -86.97
N ARG A 5 18.79 27.07 -87.36
CA ARG A 5 17.65 27.59 -86.63
C ARG A 5 16.43 26.69 -86.90
N SER A 6 15.61 26.43 -85.95
CA SER A 6 14.15 26.42 -86.20
C SER A 6 13.35 26.39 -84.86
N ARG A 7 12.74 27.50 -84.64
CA ARG A 7 11.28 27.76 -84.54
C ARG A 7 10.61 27.33 -83.25
N VAL A 8 10.33 28.34 -82.49
CA VAL A 8 9.35 28.50 -81.38
C VAL A 8 7.96 28.06 -81.86
N ALA A 9 7.33 27.26 -81.05
CA ALA A 9 5.87 27.12 -80.99
C ALA A 9 5.41 27.27 -79.51
N SER A 10 4.87 28.45 -79.26
CA SER A 10 4.19 28.79 -78.00
C SER A 10 2.84 28.04 -77.91
N ALA A 11 2.73 27.06 -77.08
CA ALA A 11 1.44 26.47 -76.67
C ALA A 11 1.09 27.02 -75.27
N GLY A 12 0.18 27.98 -75.25
CA GLY A 12 -0.41 28.50 -74.00
C GLY A 12 -1.28 27.46 -73.34
N ALA A 13 -0.82 26.90 -72.27
CA ALA A 13 -1.64 26.05 -71.42
C ALA A 13 -2.43 26.92 -70.37
N LEU A 14 -3.71 27.10 -70.66
CA LEU A 14 -4.69 27.64 -69.66
C LEU A 14 -4.86 26.64 -68.52
N VAL A 15 -4.19 26.89 -67.40
CA VAL A 15 -4.46 26.16 -66.19
C VAL A 15 -5.77 26.69 -65.62
N ALA A 16 -6.84 25.94 -65.81
CA ALA A 16 -8.10 26.15 -65.12
C ALA A 16 -7.94 25.70 -63.66
N LEU A 17 -7.80 26.67 -62.74
CA LEU A 17 -7.77 26.44 -61.29
C LEU A 17 -9.20 26.08 -60.84
N ALA A 18 -9.52 24.80 -60.84
CA ALA A 18 -10.76 24.27 -60.21
C ALA A 18 -10.66 24.47 -58.69
N LEU A 19 -11.31 25.51 -58.15
CA LEU A 19 -11.59 25.62 -56.72
C LEU A 19 -12.51 24.47 -56.33
N ALA A 20 -11.95 23.39 -55.77
CA ALA A 20 -12.71 22.36 -55.13
C ALA A 20 -13.28 22.97 -53.82
N ALA A 21 -14.53 23.37 -53.83
CA ALA A 21 -15.27 23.72 -52.62
C ALA A 21 -15.40 22.47 -51.74
N ALA A 22 -14.54 22.34 -50.72
CA ALA A 22 -14.69 21.31 -49.72
C ALA A 22 -16.06 21.45 -49.06
N PRO A 23 -16.86 20.39 -48.89
CA PRO A 23 -18.14 20.47 -48.20
C PRO A 23 -17.87 20.93 -46.75
N VAL A 24 -18.32 22.12 -46.41
CA VAL A 24 -18.37 22.61 -45.05
C VAL A 24 -19.40 21.76 -44.33
N SER A 25 -18.95 20.74 -43.57
CA SER A 25 -19.83 19.96 -42.71
C SER A 25 -20.31 20.87 -41.58
N ALA A 26 -21.51 21.42 -41.74
CA ALA A 26 -22.14 22.23 -40.71
C ALA A 26 -22.42 21.34 -39.51
N THR A 27 -21.64 21.53 -38.46
CA THR A 27 -21.87 20.91 -37.16
C THR A 27 -22.86 21.78 -36.39
N MET A 28 -23.96 21.19 -35.87
CA MET A 28 -25.01 21.89 -35.15
C MET A 28 -25.03 21.44 -33.68
N TYR A 29 -25.09 22.38 -32.77
CA TYR A 29 -25.17 22.12 -31.33
C TYR A 29 -26.58 22.44 -30.82
N VAL A 30 -27.20 21.49 -30.13
CA VAL A 30 -28.55 21.62 -29.58
C VAL A 30 -28.54 21.34 -28.10
N CYS A 31 -29.11 22.22 -27.32
CA CYS A 31 -29.28 22.06 -25.88
C CYS A 31 -30.62 22.60 -25.42
N THR A 32 -31.08 22.18 -24.24
CA THR A 32 -32.24 22.75 -23.55
C THR A 32 -31.74 23.59 -22.40
N ALA A 33 -31.89 24.92 -22.52
CA ALA A 33 -31.48 25.86 -21.46
C ALA A 33 -32.32 25.69 -20.18
N PRO A 34 -31.84 26.12 -19.01
CA PRO A 34 -32.63 26.24 -17.81
C PRO A 34 -33.90 27.07 -18.09
N GLY A 35 -35.07 26.51 -17.99
CA GLY A 35 -36.34 27.16 -18.41
C GLY A 35 -37.05 26.48 -19.60
N GLY A 36 -36.49 25.36 -20.11
CA GLY A 36 -37.16 24.50 -21.09
C GLY A 36 -37.01 24.94 -22.57
N ARG A 37 -36.35 26.08 -22.85
CA ARG A 37 -36.12 26.55 -24.23
C ARG A 37 -35.00 25.78 -24.92
N THR A 38 -35.30 25.21 -26.08
CA THR A 38 -34.28 24.60 -26.93
C THR A 38 -33.50 25.67 -27.69
N ILE A 39 -32.19 25.63 -27.63
CA ILE A 39 -31.26 26.51 -28.32
C ILE A 39 -30.47 25.66 -29.33
N THR A 40 -30.43 26.17 -30.57
CA THR A 40 -29.67 25.58 -31.64
C THR A 40 -28.66 26.60 -32.16
N ALA A 41 -27.38 26.21 -32.31
CA ALA A 41 -26.31 27.09 -32.76
C ALA A 41 -25.23 26.29 -33.49
N ASP A 42 -24.37 27.01 -34.27
CA ASP A 42 -23.18 26.47 -34.93
C ASP A 42 -21.97 26.30 -34.02
N ARG A 43 -22.09 26.81 -32.78
CA ARG A 43 -21.09 26.69 -31.69
C ARG A 43 -21.78 26.36 -30.40
N PRO A 44 -21.07 25.73 -29.41
CA PRO A 44 -21.66 25.49 -28.10
C PRO A 44 -22.17 26.79 -27.46
N PRO A 45 -23.49 26.91 -27.23
CA PRO A 45 -24.06 28.14 -26.67
C PRO A 45 -23.63 28.35 -25.21
N PRO A 46 -23.21 29.55 -24.80
CA PRO A 46 -22.78 29.84 -23.43
C PRO A 46 -23.91 29.66 -22.40
N GLU A 47 -25.16 29.85 -22.79
CA GLU A 47 -26.34 29.62 -21.95
C GLU A 47 -26.51 28.14 -21.58
N CYS A 48 -25.88 27.23 -22.33
CA CYS A 48 -25.93 25.81 -22.08
C CYS A 48 -24.65 25.25 -21.42
N ALA A 49 -23.79 26.10 -20.86
CA ALA A 49 -22.55 25.68 -20.22
C ALA A 49 -22.73 24.66 -19.09
N ASN A 50 -23.88 24.66 -18.45
CA ASN A 50 -24.21 23.78 -17.30
C ASN A 50 -25.26 22.69 -17.61
N VAL A 51 -25.58 22.49 -18.89
CA VAL A 51 -26.52 21.44 -19.32
C VAL A 51 -25.89 20.62 -20.46
N PRO A 52 -26.34 19.39 -20.70
CA PRO A 52 -25.82 18.57 -21.80
C PRO A 52 -26.10 19.21 -23.16
N ILE A 53 -25.08 19.29 -24.01
CA ILE A 53 -25.17 19.81 -25.38
C ILE A 53 -25.03 18.63 -26.33
N ARG A 54 -26.01 18.48 -27.24
CA ARG A 54 -25.97 17.48 -28.31
C ARG A 54 -25.34 18.09 -29.57
N GLU A 55 -24.25 17.51 -30.02
CA GLU A 55 -23.64 17.80 -31.30
C GLU A 55 -24.31 16.93 -32.37
N LEU A 56 -24.91 17.58 -33.37
CA LEU A 56 -25.60 16.89 -34.45
C LEU A 56 -24.74 16.87 -35.72
N ARG A 57 -24.93 15.82 -36.52
CA ARG A 57 -24.42 15.74 -37.88
C ARG A 57 -25.33 16.54 -38.85
N ALA A 58 -24.90 16.72 -40.09
CA ALA A 58 -25.69 17.38 -41.11
C ALA A 58 -27.03 16.68 -41.42
N ASP A 59 -27.14 15.40 -41.13
CA ASP A 59 -28.38 14.59 -41.23
C ASP A 59 -29.32 14.71 -40.01
N GLY A 60 -28.96 15.53 -39.03
CA GLY A 60 -29.73 15.69 -37.78
C GLY A 60 -29.52 14.58 -36.72
N SER A 61 -28.72 13.56 -37.03
CA SER A 61 -28.39 12.52 -36.06
C SER A 61 -27.41 13.01 -34.96
N VAL A 62 -27.52 12.51 -33.75
CA VAL A 62 -26.61 12.88 -32.66
C VAL A 62 -25.23 12.26 -32.92
N ARG A 63 -24.21 13.10 -33.03
CA ARG A 63 -22.83 12.69 -33.14
C ARG A 63 -22.21 12.36 -31.79
N ARG A 64 -22.43 13.25 -30.83
CA ARG A 64 -22.02 13.07 -29.41
C ARG A 64 -22.81 13.97 -28.49
N VAL A 65 -22.78 13.64 -27.21
CA VAL A 65 -23.28 14.50 -26.14
C VAL A 65 -22.09 15.07 -25.38
N ILE A 66 -22.05 16.39 -25.25
CA ILE A 66 -21.05 17.11 -24.47
C ILE A 66 -21.67 17.35 -23.09
N GLU A 67 -21.19 16.63 -22.10
CA GLU A 67 -21.66 16.78 -20.72
C GLU A 67 -21.15 18.10 -20.12
N PRO A 68 -21.95 18.74 -19.24
CA PRO A 68 -21.51 19.94 -18.54
C PRO A 68 -20.31 19.64 -17.62
N PRO A 69 -19.48 20.64 -17.31
CA PRO A 69 -18.42 20.48 -16.35
C PRO A 69 -18.99 20.07 -14.99
N LEU A 70 -18.32 19.16 -14.32
CA LEU A 70 -18.71 18.70 -12.99
C LEU A 70 -18.79 19.86 -12.01
N THR A 71 -19.80 19.84 -11.13
CA THR A 71 -19.87 20.75 -10.00
C THR A 71 -18.70 20.53 -9.04
N ALA A 72 -18.44 21.50 -8.14
CA ALA A 72 -17.38 21.36 -7.14
C ALA A 72 -17.60 20.11 -6.28
N GLU A 73 -18.83 19.85 -5.84
CA GLU A 73 -19.22 18.68 -5.06
C GLU A 73 -18.97 17.37 -5.83
N GLN A 74 -19.39 17.32 -7.11
CA GLN A 74 -19.16 16.15 -7.96
C GLN A 74 -17.67 15.89 -8.18
N ARG A 75 -16.84 16.94 -8.34
CA ARG A 75 -15.38 16.79 -8.43
C ARG A 75 -14.79 16.22 -7.14
N GLN A 76 -15.23 16.74 -5.98
CA GLN A 76 -14.81 16.22 -4.69
C GLN A 76 -15.21 14.76 -4.50
N ALA A 77 -16.48 14.42 -4.76
CA ALA A 77 -16.95 13.05 -4.64
C ALA A 77 -16.20 12.08 -5.55
N ARG A 78 -15.91 12.46 -6.80
CA ARG A 78 -15.07 11.65 -7.70
C ARG A 78 -13.62 11.52 -7.23
N ALA A 79 -13.04 12.61 -6.70
CA ALA A 79 -11.70 12.58 -6.15
C ALA A 79 -11.60 11.64 -4.94
N GLU A 80 -12.59 11.69 -4.03
CA GLU A 80 -12.67 10.78 -2.90
C GLU A 80 -12.86 9.33 -3.33
N GLN A 81 -13.72 9.07 -4.30
CA GLN A 81 -13.91 7.72 -4.84
C GLN A 81 -12.62 7.19 -5.46
N ALA A 82 -11.95 7.99 -6.29
CA ALA A 82 -10.67 7.63 -6.89
C ALA A 82 -9.59 7.33 -5.84
N LEU A 83 -9.54 8.14 -4.78
CA LEU A 83 -8.61 7.91 -3.66
C LEU A 83 -8.91 6.59 -2.94
N ARG A 84 -10.18 6.31 -2.62
CA ARG A 84 -10.61 5.04 -2.00
C ARG A 84 -10.28 3.84 -2.88
N GLU A 85 -10.56 3.92 -4.17
CA GLU A 85 -10.23 2.86 -5.13
C GLU A 85 -8.71 2.64 -5.21
N GLN A 86 -7.94 3.71 -5.23
CA GLN A 86 -6.48 3.65 -5.23
C GLN A 86 -5.94 2.99 -3.96
N GLN A 87 -6.47 3.35 -2.79
CA GLN A 87 -6.11 2.72 -1.51
C GLN A 87 -6.45 1.22 -1.49
N LEU A 88 -7.65 0.85 -1.96
CA LEU A 88 -8.04 -0.56 -2.08
C LEU A 88 -7.12 -1.35 -3.02
N GLN A 89 -6.76 -0.77 -4.16
CA GLN A 89 -5.82 -1.42 -5.09
C GLN A 89 -4.42 -1.58 -4.49
N GLN A 90 -3.94 -0.56 -3.77
CA GLN A 90 -2.66 -0.64 -3.06
C GLN A 90 -2.69 -1.72 -1.97
N ALA A 91 -3.75 -1.79 -1.16
CA ALA A 91 -3.93 -2.81 -0.13
C ALA A 91 -3.96 -4.23 -0.74
N LYS A 92 -4.72 -4.44 -1.83
CA LYS A 92 -4.76 -5.73 -2.54
C LYS A 92 -3.38 -6.14 -3.08
N ARG A 93 -2.63 -5.18 -3.66
CA ARG A 93 -1.26 -5.46 -4.14
C ARG A 93 -0.29 -5.76 -3.01
N ALA A 94 -0.44 -5.07 -1.86
CA ALA A 94 0.39 -5.34 -0.68
C ALA A 94 0.10 -6.75 -0.13
N GLN A 95 -1.17 -7.10 0.00
CA GLN A 95 -1.58 -8.44 0.44
C GLN A 95 -1.06 -9.53 -0.50
N ALA A 96 -1.22 -9.36 -1.81
CA ALA A 96 -0.72 -10.33 -2.79
C ALA A 96 0.81 -10.52 -2.71
N ARG A 97 1.56 -9.44 -2.47
CA ARG A 97 3.02 -9.56 -2.25
C ARG A 97 3.36 -10.32 -0.96
N GLN A 98 2.60 -10.09 0.11
CA GLN A 98 2.77 -10.83 1.37
C GLN A 98 2.44 -12.32 1.20
N ASP A 99 1.37 -12.63 0.48
CA ASP A 99 0.97 -14.02 0.18
C ASP A 99 2.05 -14.76 -0.62
N ILE A 100 2.61 -14.10 -1.64
CA ILE A 100 3.73 -14.66 -2.43
C ILE A 100 4.94 -14.89 -1.52
N ALA A 101 5.34 -13.89 -0.73
CA ALA A 101 6.50 -14.00 0.15
C ALA A 101 6.32 -15.12 1.20
N LEU A 102 5.10 -15.32 1.70
CA LEU A 102 4.77 -16.39 2.62
C LEU A 102 4.98 -17.77 1.98
N LEU A 103 4.47 -17.98 0.76
CA LEU A 103 4.61 -19.23 0.01
C LEU A 103 6.05 -19.49 -0.49
N GLU A 104 6.84 -18.42 -0.70
CA GLU A 104 8.27 -18.52 -1.04
C GLU A 104 9.14 -18.82 0.19
N THR A 105 8.71 -18.36 1.37
CA THR A 105 9.47 -18.53 2.61
C THR A 105 9.28 -19.93 3.20
N TYR A 106 8.06 -20.45 3.15
CA TYR A 106 7.69 -21.71 3.81
C TYR A 106 7.17 -22.74 2.79
N ALA A 107 7.81 -23.89 2.76
CA ALA A 107 7.36 -25.01 1.93
C ALA A 107 6.21 -25.80 2.61
N SER A 108 6.05 -25.70 3.94
CA SER A 108 5.03 -26.41 4.71
C SER A 108 4.71 -25.67 6.02
N GLU A 109 3.58 -26.01 6.63
CA GLU A 109 3.25 -25.55 7.99
C GLU A 109 4.32 -25.94 9.04
N LYS A 110 5.00 -27.06 8.84
CA LYS A 110 6.10 -27.50 9.71
C LYS A 110 7.26 -26.51 9.69
N ASP A 111 7.52 -25.87 8.55
CA ASP A 111 8.58 -24.86 8.43
C ASP A 111 8.20 -23.60 9.17
N ILE A 112 6.93 -23.20 9.15
CA ILE A 112 6.40 -22.06 9.94
C ILE A 112 6.60 -22.34 11.44
N GLU A 113 6.26 -23.55 11.90
CA GLU A 113 6.45 -23.95 13.30
C GLU A 113 7.94 -24.04 13.68
N ALA A 114 8.80 -24.48 12.77
CA ALA A 114 10.25 -24.49 13.00
C ALA A 114 10.80 -23.07 13.13
N ALA A 115 10.37 -22.16 12.26
CA ALA A 115 10.74 -20.74 12.33
C ALA A 115 10.22 -20.08 13.60
N ARG A 116 8.98 -20.40 14.04
CA ARG A 116 8.41 -19.95 15.32
C ARG A 116 9.31 -20.37 16.48
N ARG A 117 9.63 -21.65 16.58
CA ARG A 117 10.51 -22.16 17.65
C ARG A 117 11.87 -21.46 17.67
N ALA A 118 12.48 -21.30 16.51
CA ALA A 118 13.77 -20.60 16.38
C ALA A 118 13.67 -19.15 16.86
N ALA A 119 12.59 -18.43 16.49
CA ALA A 119 12.36 -17.06 16.91
C ALA A 119 12.14 -16.91 18.42
N LEU A 120 11.52 -17.90 19.08
CA LEU A 120 11.26 -17.90 20.51
C LEU A 120 12.48 -18.29 21.35
N THR A 121 13.39 -19.12 20.81
CA THR A 121 14.53 -19.70 21.56
C THR A 121 15.39 -18.62 22.22
N SER A 122 15.71 -17.54 21.51
CA SER A 122 16.56 -16.47 22.07
C SER A 122 15.86 -15.71 23.21
N ARG A 123 14.55 -15.50 23.14
CA ARG A 123 13.75 -14.81 24.16
C ARG A 123 13.62 -15.69 25.39
N GLN A 124 13.34 -16.98 25.20
CA GLN A 124 13.32 -17.95 26.28
C GLN A 124 14.66 -18.02 27.01
N ALA A 125 15.76 -18.07 26.27
CA ALA A 125 17.11 -18.08 26.89
C ALA A 125 17.43 -16.79 27.68
N MET A 126 16.84 -15.64 27.31
CA MET A 126 16.95 -14.41 28.11
C MET A 126 16.15 -14.52 29.41
N ILE A 127 14.89 -15.01 29.33
CA ILE A 127 14.05 -15.24 30.51
C ILE A 127 14.75 -16.18 31.49
N ASP A 128 15.30 -17.29 31.00
CA ASP A 128 15.99 -18.28 31.83
C ASP A 128 17.19 -17.68 32.55
N ARG A 129 17.98 -16.82 31.86
CA ARG A 129 19.10 -16.12 32.49
C ARG A 129 18.64 -15.11 33.53
N SER A 130 17.60 -14.34 33.24
CA SER A 130 17.04 -13.37 34.21
C SER A 130 16.44 -14.06 35.40
N SER A 131 15.75 -15.20 35.23
CA SER A 131 15.22 -16.00 36.32
C SER A 131 16.32 -16.52 37.26
N LYS A 132 17.44 -16.98 36.68
CA LYS A 132 18.61 -17.38 37.52
C LYS A 132 19.21 -16.22 38.30
N ARG A 133 19.25 -15.00 37.72
CA ARG A 133 19.69 -13.80 38.46
C ARG A 133 18.72 -13.44 39.58
N LEU A 134 17.41 -13.55 39.33
CA LEU A 134 16.41 -13.35 40.40
C LEU A 134 16.56 -14.32 41.56
N GLU A 135 16.89 -15.60 41.32
CA GLU A 135 17.20 -16.57 42.36
C GLU A 135 18.43 -16.13 43.18
N THR A 136 19.47 -15.61 42.50
CA THR A 136 20.65 -15.08 43.18
C THR A 136 20.34 -13.86 44.02
N PHE A 137 19.57 -12.90 43.47
CA PHE A 137 19.15 -11.70 44.21
C PHE A 137 18.22 -12.03 45.40
N ALA A 138 17.35 -13.03 45.26
CA ALA A 138 16.51 -13.52 46.36
C ALA A 138 17.36 -14.12 47.51
N ALA A 139 18.38 -14.88 47.16
CA ALA A 139 19.31 -15.42 48.14
C ALA A 139 20.16 -14.32 48.83
N GLU A 140 20.56 -13.28 48.12
CA GLU A 140 21.23 -12.11 48.64
C GLU A 140 20.29 -11.30 49.57
N ARG A 141 19.07 -11.04 49.10
CA ARG A 141 18.02 -10.35 49.88
C ARG A 141 17.81 -11.01 51.24
N LYS A 142 17.71 -12.33 51.26
CA LYS A 142 17.56 -13.06 52.51
C LYS A 142 18.68 -12.77 53.51
N LYS A 143 19.93 -12.69 53.06
CA LYS A 143 21.09 -12.33 53.91
C LYS A 143 21.01 -10.90 54.42
N LEU A 144 20.57 -9.97 53.58
CA LEU A 144 20.40 -8.56 53.97
C LEU A 144 19.28 -8.39 54.96
N ASP A 145 18.19 -9.14 54.81
CA ASP A 145 17.07 -9.14 55.77
C ASP A 145 17.49 -9.75 57.11
N GLU A 146 18.23 -10.86 57.13
CA GLU A 146 18.83 -11.46 58.34
C GLU A 146 19.78 -10.46 59.05
N GLU A 147 20.59 -9.70 58.31
CA GLU A 147 21.43 -8.65 58.86
C GLU A 147 20.60 -7.49 59.42
N ALA A 148 19.53 -7.10 58.76
CA ALA A 148 18.64 -6.03 59.20
C ALA A 148 17.90 -6.36 60.50
N GLU A 149 17.63 -7.64 60.80
CA GLU A 149 16.99 -8.08 62.04
C GLU A 149 17.81 -7.68 63.29
N PHE A 150 19.16 -7.57 63.22
CA PHE A 150 19.98 -7.09 64.32
C PHE A 150 19.72 -5.61 64.69
N TYR A 151 19.05 -4.86 63.80
CA TYR A 151 18.79 -3.42 63.96
C TYR A 151 17.33 -3.08 64.28
N VAL A 152 16.47 -4.05 64.63
CA VAL A 152 15.02 -3.86 64.90
C VAL A 152 14.73 -2.69 65.86
N ASN A 153 15.62 -2.46 66.85
CA ASN A 153 15.48 -1.38 67.81
C ASN A 153 16.61 -0.34 67.70
N ARG A 154 17.30 -0.26 66.60
CA ARG A 154 18.45 0.62 66.35
C ARG A 154 18.37 1.20 64.93
N LYS A 155 19.09 2.30 64.70
CA LYS A 155 19.20 2.83 63.35
C LYS A 155 19.98 1.85 62.47
N VAL A 156 19.40 1.47 61.35
CA VAL A 156 20.05 0.64 60.33
C VAL A 156 21.24 1.41 59.73
N PRO A 157 22.40 0.79 59.53
CA PRO A 157 23.53 1.43 58.87
C PRO A 157 23.20 1.80 57.43
N LEU A 158 23.56 3.01 56.98
CA LEU A 158 23.33 3.50 55.62
C LEU A 158 23.82 2.52 54.54
N LYS A 159 24.92 1.81 54.83
CA LYS A 159 25.47 0.81 53.91
C LYS A 159 24.48 -0.34 53.68
N LEU A 160 23.79 -0.79 54.71
CA LEU A 160 22.79 -1.87 54.63
C LEU A 160 21.53 -1.39 53.93
N GLU A 161 21.06 -0.17 54.26
CA GLU A 161 19.94 0.46 53.55
C GLU A 161 20.19 0.52 52.03
N HIS A 162 21.34 1.04 51.62
CA HIS A 162 21.72 1.10 50.18
C HIS A 162 21.87 -0.28 49.58
N ALA A 163 22.37 -1.29 50.30
CA ALA A 163 22.47 -2.65 49.75
C ALA A 163 21.08 -3.26 49.49
N ILE A 164 20.13 -3.02 50.38
CA ILE A 164 18.73 -3.45 50.23
C ILE A 164 18.08 -2.75 49.04
N GLU A 165 18.18 -1.42 48.92
CA GLU A 165 17.64 -0.64 47.80
C GLU A 165 18.27 -1.06 46.46
N ALA A 166 19.57 -1.32 46.45
CA ALA A 166 20.25 -1.79 45.22
C ALA A 166 19.74 -3.18 44.79
N ASN A 167 19.56 -4.09 45.76
CA ASN A 167 19.01 -5.42 45.49
C ASN A 167 17.57 -5.32 44.93
N GLU A 168 16.71 -4.49 45.54
CA GLU A 168 15.35 -4.24 45.05
C GLU A 168 15.34 -3.71 43.63
N SER A 169 16.18 -2.73 43.35
CA SER A 169 16.31 -2.15 41.99
C SER A 169 16.73 -3.19 40.94
N LEU A 170 17.65 -4.11 41.33
CA LEU A 170 18.09 -5.19 40.43
C LEU A 170 16.97 -6.21 40.19
N VAL A 171 16.24 -6.57 41.24
CA VAL A 171 15.06 -7.47 41.12
C VAL A 171 14.02 -6.88 40.21
N GLU A 172 13.66 -5.60 40.38
CA GLU A 172 12.70 -4.93 39.50
C GLU A 172 13.16 -4.85 38.05
N ALA A 173 14.45 -4.59 37.81
CA ALA A 173 15.00 -4.54 36.46
C ALA A 173 14.88 -5.89 35.76
N GLU A 174 15.20 -7.00 36.44
CA GLU A 174 15.07 -8.34 35.86
C GLU A 174 13.62 -8.75 35.65
N GLN A 175 12.72 -8.39 36.58
CA GLN A 175 11.28 -8.64 36.40
C GLN A 175 10.71 -7.89 35.17
N ARG A 176 11.10 -6.62 35.01
CA ARG A 176 10.72 -5.85 33.82
C ARG A 176 11.23 -6.49 32.54
N LEU A 177 12.50 -6.94 32.51
CA LEU A 177 13.07 -7.62 31.35
C LEU A 177 12.31 -8.91 31.03
N ILE A 178 11.96 -9.72 32.02
CA ILE A 178 11.16 -10.93 31.82
C ILE A 178 9.79 -10.56 31.21
N ALA A 179 9.11 -9.56 31.78
CA ALA A 179 7.81 -9.11 31.28
C ALA A 179 7.88 -8.63 29.82
N GLU A 180 8.90 -7.85 29.45
CA GLU A 180 9.14 -7.42 28.07
C GLU A 180 9.36 -8.62 27.13
N MET A 181 10.17 -9.60 27.53
CA MET A 181 10.40 -10.79 26.71
C MET A 181 9.13 -11.63 26.56
N GLN A 182 8.30 -11.72 27.58
CA GLN A 182 7.00 -12.41 27.50
C GLN A 182 6.05 -11.71 26.52
N VAL A 183 5.98 -10.37 26.53
CA VAL A 183 5.21 -9.58 25.56
C VAL A 183 5.73 -9.80 24.13
N ASP A 184 7.05 -9.81 23.96
CA ASP A 184 7.63 -10.10 22.65
C ASP A 184 7.33 -11.52 22.16
N MET A 185 7.40 -12.51 23.04
CA MET A 185 7.02 -13.89 22.71
C MET A 185 5.54 -14.01 22.32
N ALA A 186 4.65 -13.31 23.02
CA ALA A 186 3.24 -13.25 22.66
C ALA A 186 3.03 -12.63 21.27
N ARG A 187 3.76 -11.56 20.95
CA ARG A 187 3.74 -10.90 19.62
C ARG A 187 4.26 -11.83 18.51
N ILE A 188 5.36 -12.54 18.79
CA ILE A 188 5.92 -13.54 17.86
C ILE A 188 4.89 -14.65 17.61
N ASN A 189 4.29 -15.22 18.63
CA ASN A 189 3.27 -16.25 18.49
C ASN A 189 2.10 -15.77 17.65
N LYS A 190 1.53 -14.60 17.98
CA LYS A 190 0.41 -14.02 17.23
C LYS A 190 0.75 -13.84 15.73
N ARG A 191 1.98 -13.43 15.41
CA ARG A 191 2.42 -13.30 14.02
C ARG A 191 2.46 -14.65 13.32
N PHE A 192 3.08 -15.65 13.92
CA PHE A 192 3.18 -16.99 13.33
C PHE A 192 1.83 -17.70 13.25
N ASP A 193 0.90 -17.45 14.18
CA ASP A 193 -0.48 -17.94 14.09
C ASP A 193 -1.18 -17.38 12.85
N ALA A 194 -1.06 -16.06 12.61
CA ALA A 194 -1.62 -15.42 11.43
C ALA A 194 -0.96 -15.91 10.13
N GLU A 195 0.37 -16.10 10.12
CA GLU A 195 1.10 -16.67 8.97
C GLU A 195 0.63 -18.10 8.66
N ALA A 196 0.48 -18.95 9.69
CA ALA A 196 0.02 -20.32 9.53
C ALA A 196 -1.44 -20.40 9.04
N GLU A 197 -2.31 -19.55 9.58
CA GLU A 197 -3.71 -19.48 9.13
C GLU A 197 -3.77 -19.04 7.65
N ARG A 198 -3.05 -17.97 7.30
CA ARG A 198 -3.01 -17.48 5.92
C ARG A 198 -2.41 -18.49 4.95
N TYR A 199 -1.36 -19.17 5.36
CA TYR A 199 -0.75 -20.23 4.56
C TYR A 199 -1.76 -21.35 4.25
N ARG A 200 -2.52 -21.82 5.25
CA ARG A 200 -3.57 -22.82 5.07
C ARG A 200 -4.66 -22.36 4.11
N GLU A 201 -5.11 -21.11 4.22
CA GLU A 201 -6.08 -20.54 3.27
C GLU A 201 -5.56 -20.56 1.84
N LEU A 202 -4.32 -20.11 1.62
CA LEU A 202 -3.72 -20.05 0.29
C LEU A 202 -3.57 -21.44 -0.33
N VAL A 203 -3.07 -22.40 0.45
CA VAL A 203 -2.89 -23.79 -0.02
C VAL A 203 -4.25 -24.45 -0.30
N SER A 204 -5.26 -24.23 0.55
CA SER A 204 -6.62 -24.73 0.31
C SER A 204 -7.27 -24.12 -0.92
N ALA A 205 -6.93 -22.87 -1.26
CA ALA A 205 -7.34 -22.20 -2.49
C ALA A 205 -6.54 -22.65 -3.74
N GLY A 206 -5.61 -23.62 -3.59
CA GLY A 206 -4.83 -24.19 -4.70
C GLY A 206 -3.49 -23.50 -4.98
N ALA A 207 -3.05 -22.56 -4.13
CA ALA A 207 -1.72 -22.00 -4.24
C ALA A 207 -0.66 -23.07 -3.93
N LYS A 208 0.41 -23.09 -4.71
CA LYS A 208 1.52 -24.03 -4.52
C LYS A 208 2.69 -23.32 -3.84
N PRO A 209 3.18 -23.83 -2.69
CA PRO A 209 4.39 -23.35 -2.08
C PRO A 209 5.60 -23.49 -3.01
N PHE A 210 6.53 -22.58 -2.93
CA PHE A 210 7.78 -22.68 -3.65
C PHE A 210 8.69 -23.72 -2.97
N VAL A 211 8.72 -24.92 -3.53
CA VAL A 211 9.68 -25.95 -3.09
C VAL A 211 11.03 -25.60 -3.70
N ARG A 212 11.94 -25.08 -2.88
CA ARG A 212 13.34 -24.92 -3.29
C ARG A 212 13.91 -26.34 -3.45
N THR A 213 13.90 -26.86 -4.67
CA THR A 213 14.62 -28.10 -4.98
C THR A 213 16.10 -27.85 -4.71
N SER A 214 16.66 -28.59 -3.76
CA SER A 214 18.08 -28.58 -3.43
C SER A 214 18.92 -29.35 -4.49
N ASP A 215 18.50 -29.29 -5.75
CA ASP A 215 19.33 -29.76 -6.84
C ASP A 215 20.30 -28.65 -7.25
N GLY A 216 21.48 -28.72 -6.65
CA GLY A 216 22.68 -28.06 -7.13
C GLY A 216 23.05 -28.57 -8.52
N GLY A 217 22.28 -28.16 -9.51
CA GLY A 217 22.58 -28.36 -10.92
C GLY A 217 23.16 -27.10 -11.51
N THR A 218 24.48 -26.91 -11.34
CA THR A 218 25.28 -26.07 -12.25
C THR A 218 25.09 -26.61 -13.67
N ARG A 219 24.49 -25.80 -14.54
CA ARG A 219 24.80 -25.78 -15.98
C ARG A 219 24.78 -24.35 -16.49
#